data_410617a5b132906ea02eade1fad20841
#
_entry.id   410617a5b132906ea02eade1fad20841
#
_cell.length_a   1.000
_cell.length_b   1.000
_cell.length_c   1.000
_cell.angle_alpha   90.00
_cell.angle_beta   90.00
_cell.angle_gamma   90.00
#
_symmetry.space_group_name_H-M   'P 1'
#
loop_
_entity.id
_entity.type
_entity.pdbx_description
1 polymer ?
#
loop_
_entity_poly.entity_id
_entity_poly.type
_entity_poly.pdbx_seq_one_letter_code
_entity_poly.pdbx_strand_id
1 'polypeptide(L)'
;MCLKISNMNISEFNINDEFIACNHITTSELNPLVKKPYHTKASIFVLCIKGVLKTIINHTQFKVEANVLLAIPPETFVQLLHTSDDTEIYVVIFSKQLIQSAGVGKVMMDKFHIIGKHYIFPLSKKNFQLYAEFMTYLSHLYQRTESPSSLVSLQTLLAY
;
A
#
# COMPACT_ATOMS: atom_id res chain seq x y z
N MET A 1 0.81 -15.96 -3.21
CA MET A 1 -0.53 -15.41 -3.37
C MET A 1 -1.03 -14.86 -2.05
N CYS A 2 -1.40 -13.61 -1.99
CA CYS A 2 -1.88 -12.99 -0.75
C CYS A 2 -3.41 -13.04 -0.67
N LEU A 3 -3.93 -14.08 -0.04
CA LEU A 3 -5.38 -14.30 0.09
C LEU A 3 -6.06 -13.29 1.03
N LYS A 4 -5.31 -12.60 1.87
CA LYS A 4 -5.89 -11.67 2.85
C LYS A 4 -6.48 -10.41 2.24
N ILE A 5 -5.94 -9.92 1.14
CA ILE A 5 -6.48 -8.72 0.48
C ILE A 5 -7.88 -8.99 -0.09
N SER A 6 -8.09 -10.14 -0.70
CA SER A 6 -9.40 -10.52 -1.25
C SER A 6 -10.44 -10.86 -0.18
N ASN A 7 -10.01 -11.23 1.02
CA ASN A 7 -10.87 -11.63 2.13
C ASN A 7 -11.11 -10.50 3.15
N MET A 8 -10.50 -9.33 2.97
CA MET A 8 -10.71 -8.19 3.88
C MET A 8 -12.13 -7.67 3.77
N ASN A 9 -12.67 -7.24 4.91
CA ASN A 9 -13.93 -6.51 4.92
C ASN A 9 -13.71 -5.17 4.21
N ILE A 10 -14.28 -5.07 3.02
CA ILE A 10 -13.91 -4.09 2.01
C ILE A 10 -14.57 -2.73 2.24
N SER A 11 -15.60 -2.65 3.09
CA SER A 11 -16.27 -1.38 3.38
C SER A 11 -15.41 -0.43 4.22
N GLU A 12 -14.57 -1.00 5.07
CA GLU A 12 -13.58 -0.28 5.86
C GLU A 12 -12.26 -1.00 5.72
N PHE A 13 -11.30 -0.39 5.01
CA PHE A 13 -9.97 -0.94 4.87
C PHE A 13 -9.22 -0.79 6.20
N ASN A 14 -9.67 -1.57 7.18
CA ASN A 14 -9.07 -1.68 8.50
C ASN A 14 -8.44 -3.07 8.63
N ILE A 15 -7.20 -3.10 9.03
CA ILE A 15 -6.48 -4.36 9.24
C ILE A 15 -6.32 -4.61 10.74
N ASN A 16 -6.60 -5.86 11.15
CA ASN A 16 -6.33 -6.30 12.52
C ASN A 16 -4.84 -6.65 12.71
N ASP A 17 -4.16 -6.98 11.63
CA ASP A 17 -2.72 -7.19 11.61
C ASP A 17 -1.99 -5.84 11.68
N GLU A 18 -0.77 -5.81 12.19
CA GLU A 18 0.02 -4.59 12.24
C GLU A 18 0.45 -4.13 10.85
N PHE A 19 0.70 -5.07 9.94
CA PHE A 19 0.93 -4.77 8.53
C PHE A 19 0.52 -5.95 7.65
N ILE A 20 0.31 -5.65 6.38
CA ILE A 20 0.12 -6.63 5.30
C ILE A 20 1.09 -6.26 4.19
N ALA A 21 1.81 -7.23 3.65
CA ALA A 21 2.69 -7.01 2.50
C ALA A 21 2.49 -8.13 1.49
N CYS A 22 2.12 -7.75 0.28
CA CYS A 22 1.80 -8.70 -0.79
C CYS A 22 2.43 -8.26 -2.09
N ASN A 23 3.19 -9.15 -2.70
CA ASN A 23 3.80 -8.92 -4.00
C ASN A 23 3.06 -9.68 -5.09
N HIS A 24 3.30 -9.32 -6.35
CA HIS A 24 2.77 -10.00 -7.53
C HIS A 24 1.24 -10.11 -7.53
N ILE A 25 0.56 -9.06 -7.10
CA ILE A 25 -0.90 -9.00 -7.20
C ILE A 25 -1.27 -8.66 -8.64
N THR A 26 -2.10 -9.49 -9.25
CA THR A 26 -2.47 -9.38 -10.66
C THR A 26 -3.89 -8.87 -10.84
N THR A 27 -4.26 -8.60 -12.09
CA THR A 27 -5.59 -8.14 -12.46
C THR A 27 -6.69 -9.06 -11.94
N SER A 28 -6.52 -10.36 -12.01
CA SER A 28 -7.53 -11.32 -11.54
C SER A 28 -7.81 -11.20 -10.04
N GLU A 29 -6.78 -10.90 -9.26
CA GLU A 29 -6.92 -10.69 -7.82
C GLU A 29 -7.53 -9.32 -7.48
N LEU A 30 -7.35 -8.33 -8.35
CA LEU A 30 -7.89 -6.98 -8.17
C LEU A 30 -9.33 -6.83 -8.66
N ASN A 31 -9.78 -7.66 -9.58
CA ASN A 31 -11.11 -7.57 -10.17
C ASN A 31 -12.26 -7.50 -9.14
N PRO A 32 -12.25 -8.29 -8.05
CA PRO A 32 -13.29 -8.18 -7.03
C PRO A 32 -13.36 -6.81 -6.33
N LEU A 33 -12.28 -6.02 -6.39
CA LEU A 33 -12.18 -4.72 -5.75
C LEU A 33 -12.63 -3.57 -6.66
N VAL A 34 -12.72 -3.82 -7.97
CA VAL A 34 -13.06 -2.79 -8.97
C VAL A 34 -14.47 -2.24 -8.72
N LYS A 35 -14.60 -0.92 -8.81
CA LYS A 35 -15.83 -0.14 -8.63
C LYS A 35 -16.42 -0.16 -7.22
N LYS A 36 -15.72 -0.71 -6.24
CA LYS A 36 -16.15 -0.68 -4.84
C LYS A 36 -15.44 0.47 -4.11
N PRO A 37 -16.19 1.37 -3.46
CA PRO A 37 -15.55 2.43 -2.68
C PRO A 37 -15.07 1.90 -1.34
N TYR A 38 -13.93 2.42 -0.88
CA TYR A 38 -13.33 2.09 0.40
C TYR A 38 -13.00 3.36 1.17
N HIS A 39 -13.15 3.30 2.49
CA HIS A 39 -12.59 4.28 3.39
C HIS A 39 -11.42 3.65 4.13
N THR A 40 -10.20 4.14 3.89
CA THR A 40 -9.00 3.55 4.49
C THR A 40 -8.81 4.06 5.91
N LYS A 41 -8.47 3.16 6.82
CA LYS A 41 -8.02 3.52 8.17
C LYS A 41 -6.54 3.21 8.37
N ALA A 42 -5.90 2.65 7.38
CA ALA A 42 -4.49 2.30 7.37
C ALA A 42 -3.76 3.09 6.27
N SER A 43 -2.45 3.12 6.35
CA SER A 43 -1.60 3.68 5.29
C SER A 43 -1.36 2.61 4.23
N ILE A 44 -1.61 2.92 2.97
CA ILE A 44 -1.48 1.98 1.86
C ILE A 44 -0.43 2.49 0.87
N PHE A 45 0.50 1.62 0.52
CA PHE A 45 1.52 1.89 -0.49
C PHE A 45 1.41 0.86 -1.59
N VAL A 46 1.27 1.34 -2.82
CA VAL A 46 1.14 0.50 -4.01
C VAL A 46 2.25 0.85 -4.98
N LEU A 47 3.06 -0.13 -5.35
CA LEU A 47 4.06 0.02 -6.41
C LEU A 47 3.55 -0.67 -7.66
N CYS A 48 3.35 0.09 -8.72
CA CYS A 48 2.92 -0.47 -10.00
C CYS A 48 4.13 -1.03 -10.76
N ILE A 49 4.14 -2.33 -10.98
CA ILE A 49 5.23 -3.03 -11.68
C ILE A 49 4.94 -3.05 -13.18
N LYS A 50 3.70 -3.38 -13.56
CA LYS A 50 3.23 -3.46 -14.94
C LYS A 50 1.81 -2.96 -15.05
N GLY A 51 1.46 -2.50 -16.22
CA GLY A 51 0.08 -2.16 -16.55
C GLY A 51 -0.33 -0.78 -16.10
N VAL A 52 -1.64 -0.58 -16.05
CA VAL A 52 -2.26 0.70 -15.74
C VAL A 52 -3.43 0.48 -14.78
N LEU A 53 -3.47 1.31 -13.74
CA LEU A 53 -4.59 1.40 -12.80
C LEU A 53 -5.24 2.76 -12.95
N LYS A 54 -6.57 2.81 -12.92
CA LYS A 54 -7.32 4.05 -12.77
C LYS A 54 -8.04 4.01 -11.43
N THR A 55 -7.83 5.04 -10.63
CA THR A 55 -8.39 5.11 -9.27
C THR A 55 -8.93 6.50 -8.98
N ILE A 56 -9.92 6.58 -8.10
CA ILE A 56 -10.39 7.82 -7.51
C ILE A 56 -9.87 7.88 -6.08
N ILE A 57 -9.24 8.98 -5.72
CA ILE A 57 -8.77 9.24 -4.36
C ILE A 57 -9.34 10.59 -3.93
N ASN A 58 -10.19 10.59 -2.90
CA ASN A 58 -10.86 11.80 -2.40
C ASN A 58 -11.47 12.65 -3.53
N HIS A 59 -12.27 12.02 -4.39
CA HIS A 59 -13.01 12.63 -5.50
C HIS A 59 -12.17 13.03 -6.72
N THR A 60 -10.86 12.79 -6.72
CA THR A 60 -9.99 13.07 -7.86
C THR A 60 -9.55 11.77 -8.52
N GLN A 61 -9.66 11.71 -9.83
CA GLN A 61 -9.23 10.55 -10.61
C GLN A 61 -7.74 10.62 -10.91
N PHE A 62 -7.06 9.50 -10.70
CA PHE A 62 -5.64 9.34 -11.00
C PHE A 62 -5.41 8.13 -11.89
N LYS A 63 -4.39 8.25 -12.74
CA LYS A 63 -3.87 7.15 -13.56
C LYS A 63 -2.52 6.74 -13.00
N VAL A 64 -2.37 5.48 -12.66
CA VAL A 64 -1.14 4.91 -12.12
C VAL A 64 -0.55 3.97 -13.16
N GLU A 65 0.66 4.27 -13.59
CA GLU A 65 1.40 3.50 -14.60
C GLU A 65 2.57 2.75 -13.96
N ALA A 66 3.26 1.95 -14.77
CA ALA A 66 4.47 1.27 -14.31
C ALA A 66 5.52 2.26 -13.80
N ASN A 67 6.29 1.86 -12.79
CA ASN A 67 7.32 2.66 -12.12
C ASN A 67 6.77 3.82 -11.29
N VAL A 68 5.50 3.77 -10.92
CA VAL A 68 4.86 4.77 -10.06
C VAL A 68 4.56 4.16 -8.70
N LEU A 69 4.87 4.90 -7.65
CA LEU A 69 4.45 4.59 -6.28
C LEU A 69 3.20 5.41 -5.95
N LEU A 70 2.17 4.70 -5.52
CA LEU A 70 0.94 5.30 -4.99
C LEU A 70 0.99 5.23 -3.47
N ALA A 71 0.85 6.36 -2.80
CA ALA A 71 0.83 6.45 -1.34
C ALA A 71 -0.52 7.01 -0.89
N ILE A 72 -1.27 6.22 -0.13
CA ILE A 72 -2.60 6.59 0.34
C ILE A 72 -2.54 6.71 1.86
N PRO A 73 -2.74 7.92 2.42
CA PRO A 73 -2.75 8.11 3.87
C PRO A 73 -4.03 7.54 4.49
N PRO A 74 -4.05 7.36 5.83
CA PRO A 74 -5.28 7.01 6.54
C PRO A 74 -6.40 8.05 6.32
N GLU A 75 -7.63 7.64 6.58
CA GLU A 75 -8.83 8.49 6.46
C GLU A 75 -9.04 9.02 5.03
N THR A 76 -8.84 8.16 4.05
CA THR A 76 -8.93 8.50 2.63
C THR A 76 -9.98 7.64 1.95
N PHE A 77 -10.80 8.25 1.10
CA PHE A 77 -11.74 7.53 0.24
C PHE A 77 -11.04 7.10 -1.05
N VAL A 78 -11.11 5.82 -1.36
CA VAL A 78 -10.45 5.23 -2.53
C VAL A 78 -11.41 4.34 -3.28
N GLN A 79 -11.37 4.42 -4.60
CA GLN A 79 -12.12 3.51 -5.48
C GLN A 79 -11.25 3.14 -6.68
N LEU A 80 -11.03 1.85 -6.87
CA LEU A 80 -10.37 1.33 -8.06
C LEU A 80 -11.40 1.26 -9.18
N LEU A 81 -11.14 1.96 -10.30
CA LEU A 81 -12.08 2.02 -11.43
C LEU A 81 -11.77 0.99 -12.49
N HIS A 82 -10.49 0.77 -12.77
CA HIS A 82 -10.05 -0.07 -13.89
C HIS A 82 -8.62 -0.54 -13.70
N THR A 83 -8.35 -1.74 -14.18
CA THR A 83 -7.00 -2.28 -14.31
C THR A 83 -6.82 -2.85 -15.70
N SER A 84 -5.64 -2.65 -16.31
CA SER A 84 -5.30 -3.31 -17.56
C SER A 84 -5.08 -4.81 -17.34
N ASP A 85 -5.15 -5.60 -18.40
CA ASP A 85 -5.05 -7.06 -18.32
C ASP A 85 -3.68 -7.54 -17.83
N ASP A 86 -2.63 -6.75 -18.05
CA ASP A 86 -1.26 -7.07 -17.66
C ASP A 86 -0.85 -6.44 -16.32
N THR A 87 -1.79 -5.92 -15.55
CA THR A 87 -1.49 -5.23 -14.29
C THR A 87 -0.86 -6.17 -13.28
N GLU A 88 0.24 -5.71 -12.70
CA GLU A 88 0.94 -6.34 -11.58
C GLU A 88 1.37 -5.26 -10.61
N ILE A 89 1.01 -5.42 -9.34
CA ILE A 89 1.35 -4.46 -8.29
C ILE A 89 1.92 -5.16 -7.06
N TYR A 90 2.71 -4.40 -6.31
CA TYR A 90 3.12 -4.74 -4.94
C TYR A 90 2.37 -3.82 -3.99
N VAL A 91 1.86 -4.36 -2.88
CA VAL A 91 1.09 -3.61 -1.89
C VAL A 91 1.65 -3.82 -0.51
N VAL A 92 1.80 -2.74 0.24
CA VAL A 92 2.10 -2.77 1.67
C VAL A 92 1.10 -1.88 2.39
N ILE A 93 0.50 -2.41 3.45
CA ILE A 93 -0.48 -1.71 4.27
C ILE A 93 0.03 -1.71 5.70
N PHE A 94 0.17 -0.52 6.30
CA PHE A 94 0.56 -0.36 7.69
C PHE A 94 -0.64 0.09 8.51
N SER A 95 -0.88 -0.60 9.63
CA SER A 95 -1.90 -0.16 10.58
C SER A 95 -1.51 1.17 11.24
N LYS A 96 -2.52 1.90 11.69
CA LYS A 96 -2.30 3.12 12.47
C LYS A 96 -1.51 2.84 13.76
N GLN A 97 -1.81 1.72 14.42
CA GLN A 97 -1.14 1.30 15.64
C GLN A 97 0.36 1.04 15.42
N LEU A 98 0.71 0.36 14.32
CA LEU A 98 2.12 0.09 14.00
C LEU A 98 2.88 1.40 13.79
N ILE A 99 2.33 2.31 13.01
CA ILE A 99 2.98 3.60 12.74
C ILE A 99 3.17 4.41 14.01
N GLN A 100 2.17 4.42 14.89
CA GLN A 100 2.25 5.10 16.18
C GLN A 100 3.28 4.45 17.10
N SER A 101 3.32 3.12 17.18
CA SER A 101 4.27 2.40 18.04
C SER A 101 5.71 2.51 17.55
N ALA A 102 5.93 2.67 16.24
CA ALA A 102 7.25 2.91 15.68
C ALA A 102 7.77 4.34 15.90
N GLY A 103 6.94 5.25 16.44
CA GLY A 103 7.33 6.63 16.69
C GLY A 103 7.44 7.50 15.44
N VAL A 104 6.98 7.02 14.29
CA VAL A 104 7.06 7.75 13.02
C VAL A 104 5.74 8.39 12.61
N GLY A 105 4.68 8.18 13.36
CA GLY A 105 3.34 8.65 13.01
C GLY A 105 3.29 10.14 12.77
N LYS A 106 3.89 10.96 13.65
CA LYS A 106 3.93 12.41 13.49
C LYS A 106 4.73 12.82 12.26
N VAL A 107 5.89 12.21 12.02
CA VAL A 107 6.75 12.51 10.87
C VAL A 107 6.02 12.15 9.57
N MET A 108 5.36 11.01 9.52
CA MET A 108 4.57 10.61 8.34
C MET A 108 3.40 11.56 8.10
N MET A 109 2.66 11.93 9.15
CA MET A 109 1.54 12.87 9.03
C MET A 109 2.03 14.24 8.53
N ASP A 110 3.14 14.73 9.06
CA ASP A 110 3.73 16.00 8.60
C ASP A 110 4.14 15.91 7.12
N LYS A 111 4.73 14.79 6.70
CA LYS A 111 5.08 14.57 5.30
C LYS A 111 3.85 14.51 4.41
N PHE A 112 2.79 13.83 4.81
CA PHE A 112 1.54 13.80 4.07
C PHE A 112 0.90 15.20 3.96
N HIS A 113 1.00 16.02 4.99
CA HIS A 113 0.53 17.41 4.94
C HIS A 113 1.39 18.28 4.01
N ILE A 114 2.71 18.13 4.03
CA ILE A 114 3.63 18.88 3.17
C ILE A 114 3.47 18.48 1.70
N ILE A 115 3.34 17.17 1.44
CA ILE A 115 3.15 16.64 0.10
C ILE A 115 1.77 17.04 -0.44
N GLY A 116 0.86 17.44 0.44
CA GLY A 116 -0.47 17.92 0.08
C GLY A 116 -1.33 16.80 -0.49
N LYS A 117 -2.02 17.10 -1.59
CA LYS A 117 -2.92 16.15 -2.26
C LYS A 117 -2.19 15.29 -3.29
N HIS A 118 -0.89 15.14 -3.18
CA HIS A 118 -0.12 14.31 -4.10
C HIS A 118 -0.05 12.88 -3.57
N TYR A 119 -0.71 11.97 -4.27
CA TYR A 119 -0.72 10.54 -3.93
C TYR A 119 0.20 9.73 -4.84
N ILE A 120 0.64 10.31 -5.96
CA ILE A 120 1.34 9.61 -7.04
C ILE A 120 2.78 10.14 -7.13
N PHE A 121 3.73 9.21 -7.08
CA PHE A 121 5.16 9.50 -7.11
C PHE A 121 5.82 8.71 -8.23
N PRO A 122 6.05 9.34 -9.41
CA PRO A 122 6.86 8.71 -10.44
C PRO A 122 8.28 8.49 -9.93
N LEU A 123 8.81 7.29 -10.13
CA LEU A 123 10.11 6.89 -9.60
C LEU A 123 11.14 6.79 -10.71
N SER A 124 12.39 7.20 -10.41
CA SER A 124 13.53 6.85 -11.23
C SER A 124 13.74 5.33 -11.23
N LYS A 125 14.44 4.81 -12.22
CA LYS A 125 14.77 3.38 -12.30
C LYS A 125 15.45 2.87 -11.01
N LYS A 126 16.37 3.66 -10.47
CA LYS A 126 17.06 3.33 -9.22
C LYS A 126 16.11 3.27 -8.03
N ASN A 127 15.27 4.28 -7.87
CA ASN A 127 14.30 4.33 -6.76
C ASN A 127 13.24 3.25 -6.89
N PHE A 128 12.76 2.98 -8.11
CA PHE A 128 11.84 1.88 -8.35
C PHE A 128 12.42 0.55 -7.85
N GLN A 129 13.67 0.27 -8.21
CA GLN A 129 14.34 -0.96 -7.80
C GLN A 129 14.47 -1.05 -6.27
N LEU A 130 14.84 0.05 -5.60
CA LEU A 130 14.94 0.10 -4.14
C LEU A 130 13.60 -0.17 -3.46
N TYR A 131 12.52 0.45 -3.95
CA TYR A 131 11.18 0.21 -3.39
C TYR A 131 10.71 -1.21 -3.65
N ALA A 132 10.96 -1.76 -4.83
CA ALA A 132 10.60 -3.14 -5.15
C ALA A 132 11.33 -4.14 -4.24
N GLU A 133 12.62 -3.94 -4.01
CA GLU A 133 13.40 -4.76 -3.08
C GLU A 133 12.90 -4.64 -1.65
N PHE A 134 12.61 -3.42 -1.20
CA PHE A 134 12.09 -3.17 0.13
C PHE A 134 10.72 -3.84 0.35
N MET A 135 9.81 -3.69 -0.60
CA MET A 135 8.50 -4.33 -0.52
C MET A 135 8.58 -5.85 -0.58
N THR A 136 9.53 -6.39 -1.35
CA THR A 136 9.79 -7.84 -1.38
C THR A 136 10.28 -8.33 -0.02
N TYR A 137 11.17 -7.59 0.62
CA TYR A 137 11.63 -7.90 1.96
C TYR A 137 10.46 -7.90 2.97
N LEU A 138 9.60 -6.88 2.91
CA LEU A 138 8.43 -6.80 3.78
C LEU A 138 7.45 -7.95 3.53
N SER A 139 7.30 -8.37 2.28
CA SER A 139 6.45 -9.53 1.94
C SER A 139 6.99 -10.82 2.58
N HIS A 140 8.30 -11.04 2.52
CA HIS A 140 8.93 -12.19 3.18
C HIS A 140 8.78 -12.11 4.71
N LEU A 141 8.96 -10.92 5.28
CA LEU A 141 8.78 -10.70 6.70
C LEU A 141 7.33 -10.97 7.13
N TYR A 142 6.36 -10.53 6.33
CA TYR A 142 4.95 -10.77 6.57
C TYR A 142 4.61 -12.26 6.60
N GLN A 143 5.20 -13.06 5.71
CA GLN A 143 5.02 -14.50 5.69
C GLN A 143 5.56 -15.20 6.94
N ARG A 144 6.41 -14.53 7.71
CA ARG A 144 7.03 -15.02 8.95
C ARG A 144 6.45 -14.36 10.21
N THR A 145 5.33 -13.64 10.11
CA THR A 145 4.82 -12.76 11.18
C THR A 145 4.25 -13.46 12.40
N GLU A 146 4.37 -14.76 12.53
CA GLU A 146 4.08 -15.44 13.80
C GLU A 146 5.20 -15.23 14.83
N SER A 147 6.31 -14.59 14.45
CA SER A 147 7.46 -14.33 15.32
C SER A 147 7.44 -12.89 15.85
N PRO A 148 7.43 -12.68 17.19
CA PRO A 148 7.52 -11.34 17.78
C PRO A 148 8.76 -10.56 17.34
N SER A 149 9.87 -11.22 17.04
CA SER A 149 11.10 -10.57 16.56
C SER A 149 10.94 -9.88 15.21
N SER A 150 10.05 -10.38 14.36
CA SER A 150 9.77 -9.77 13.06
C SER A 150 9.11 -8.39 13.21
N LEU A 151 8.20 -8.24 14.17
CA LEU A 151 7.53 -6.97 14.46
C LEU A 151 8.51 -5.93 15.01
N VAL A 152 9.41 -6.34 15.90
CA VAL A 152 10.45 -5.46 16.43
C VAL A 152 11.37 -4.97 15.32
N SER A 153 11.78 -5.86 14.41
CA SER A 153 12.60 -5.50 13.26
C SER A 153 11.90 -4.49 12.34
N LEU A 154 10.61 -4.70 12.09
CA LEU A 154 9.81 -3.79 11.28
C LEU A 154 9.67 -2.42 11.93
N GLN A 155 9.39 -2.36 13.22
CA GLN A 155 9.31 -1.11 13.96
C GLN A 155 10.62 -0.34 13.90
N THR A 156 11.75 -1.04 14.04
CA THR A 156 13.08 -0.44 13.93
C THR A 156 13.33 0.15 12.53
N LEU A 157 12.96 -0.58 11.48
CA LEU A 157 13.09 -0.10 10.10
C LEU A 157 12.23 1.14 9.83
N LEU A 158 11.01 1.18 10.35
CA LEU A 158 10.11 2.32 10.18
C LEU A 158 10.58 3.56 10.95
N ALA A 159 11.35 3.40 12.03
CA ALA A 159 11.88 4.50 12.81
C ALA A 159 13.07 5.21 12.13
N TYR A 160 13.70 4.59 11.14
CA TYR A 160 14.75 5.16 10.31
C TYR A 160 14.20 5.67 8.97
#